data_281b7807875c9b9bd4fe3cd8f60b9956
#
_entry.id   281b7807875c9b9bd4fe3cd8f60b9956
#
_cell.length_a   1.000
_cell.length_b   1.000
_cell.length_c   1.000
_cell.angle_alpha   90.00
_cell.angle_beta   90.00
_cell.angle_gamma   90.00
#
_symmetry.space_group_name_H-M   'P 1'
#
loop_
_entity.id
_entity.type
_entity.pdbx_description
1 polymer ?
#
loop_
_entity_poly.entity_id
_entity_poly.type
_entity_poly.pdbx_seq_one_letter_code
_entity_poly.pdbx_strand_id
1 'polypeptide(L)'
;MINQKVIIKDNFLDISDHDNIHDTLLSNDFPWYYRPDQVEGKNDGSFFSHQFYWGINGYTETIQLIKPIIIKLGIEAVVSIRANMLIKKGVANMSDWHQDFGHINSNEIKTAIYYVNTNNGYTELRDYGKIESVANRLVTFPNKMDHRAVAQTDEEARVVINFNYY
;
A
#
# COMPACT_ATOMS: atom_id res chain seq x y z
N MET A 1 -20.16 -15.61 11.50
CA MET A 1 -18.95 -15.42 10.66
C MET A 1 -19.10 -14.10 9.95
N ILE A 2 -18.29 -13.10 10.28
CA ILE A 2 -18.27 -11.82 9.57
C ILE A 2 -17.71 -12.14 8.19
N ASN A 3 -18.50 -11.90 7.14
CA ASN A 3 -18.11 -12.12 5.76
C ASN A 3 -16.99 -11.12 5.43
N GLN A 4 -15.73 -11.52 5.61
CA GLN A 4 -14.57 -10.68 5.38
C GLN A 4 -14.43 -10.47 3.88
N LYS A 5 -14.98 -9.39 3.37
CA LYS A 5 -15.06 -9.15 1.94
C LYS A 5 -13.80 -8.46 1.43
N VAL A 6 -13.07 -9.12 0.55
CA VAL A 6 -12.05 -8.47 -0.30
C VAL A 6 -12.78 -7.78 -1.45
N ILE A 7 -12.49 -6.50 -1.66
CA ILE A 7 -13.10 -5.69 -2.73
C ILE A 7 -11.98 -5.13 -3.60
N ILE A 8 -12.03 -5.41 -4.90
CA ILE A 8 -11.09 -4.91 -5.89
C ILE A 8 -11.82 -3.93 -6.81
N LYS A 9 -11.21 -2.77 -7.06
CA LYS A 9 -11.73 -1.75 -7.98
C LYS A 9 -10.62 -1.31 -8.92
N ASP A 10 -10.79 -1.56 -10.21
CA ASP A 10 -9.91 -1.02 -11.26
C ASP A 10 -10.39 0.37 -11.67
N ASN A 11 -9.46 1.17 -12.24
CA ASN A 11 -9.72 2.57 -12.61
C ASN A 11 -10.36 3.34 -11.44
N PHE A 12 -9.73 3.19 -10.26
CA PHE A 12 -10.30 3.71 -9.02
C PHE A 12 -10.42 5.23 -9.03
N LEU A 13 -9.40 5.94 -9.47
CA LEU A 13 -9.40 7.41 -9.62
C LEU A 13 -9.70 7.82 -11.07
N ASP A 14 -10.06 9.06 -11.25
CA ASP A 14 -10.02 9.68 -12.57
C ASP A 14 -8.57 9.74 -13.04
N ILE A 15 -8.36 9.66 -14.36
CA ILE A 15 -7.02 9.50 -14.92
C ILE A 15 -6.09 10.65 -14.54
N SER A 16 -6.57 11.88 -14.48
CA SER A 16 -5.77 13.05 -14.11
C SER A 16 -5.24 12.99 -12.67
N ASP A 17 -6.04 12.49 -11.73
CA ASP A 17 -5.63 12.32 -10.33
C ASP A 17 -4.63 11.16 -10.21
N HIS A 18 -4.88 10.07 -10.95
CA HIS A 18 -3.95 8.95 -11.00
C HIS A 18 -2.59 9.36 -11.57
N ASP A 19 -2.56 10.04 -12.71
CA ASP A 19 -1.33 10.47 -13.37
C ASP A 19 -0.52 11.42 -12.48
N ASN A 20 -1.18 12.36 -11.81
CA ASN A 20 -0.52 13.25 -10.87
C ASN A 20 0.14 12.49 -9.71
N ILE A 21 -0.53 11.46 -9.14
CA ILE A 21 0.03 10.61 -8.09
C ILE A 21 1.21 9.78 -8.64
N HIS A 22 1.02 9.15 -9.80
CA HIS A 22 2.01 8.31 -10.46
C HIS A 22 3.29 9.12 -10.74
N ASP A 23 3.17 10.23 -11.45
CA ASP A 23 4.31 11.03 -11.89
C ASP A 23 5.05 11.66 -10.70
N THR A 24 4.33 12.08 -9.66
CA THR A 24 4.94 12.62 -8.45
C THR A 24 5.70 11.54 -7.68
N LEU A 25 5.10 10.37 -7.41
CA LEU A 25 5.74 9.32 -6.62
C LEU A 25 6.92 8.64 -7.34
N LEU A 26 6.93 8.65 -8.67
CA LEU A 26 8.01 8.10 -9.49
C LEU A 26 9.00 9.17 -9.96
N SER A 27 8.84 10.43 -9.55
CA SER A 27 9.80 11.50 -9.83
C SER A 27 11.09 11.36 -9.02
N ASN A 28 12.14 12.05 -9.46
CA ASN A 28 13.42 12.09 -8.74
C ASN A 28 13.38 12.96 -7.48
N ASP A 29 12.37 13.81 -7.34
CA ASP A 29 12.30 14.81 -6.28
C ASP A 29 11.40 14.39 -5.10
N PHE A 30 10.68 13.27 -5.23
CA PHE A 30 9.83 12.79 -4.15
C PHE A 30 10.66 12.18 -3.02
N PRO A 31 10.42 12.57 -1.74
CA PRO A 31 11.24 12.13 -0.61
C PRO A 31 10.91 10.68 -0.20
N TRP A 32 11.80 9.76 -0.52
CA TRP A 32 11.75 8.37 -0.12
C TRP A 32 12.76 8.09 0.99
N TYR A 33 12.36 7.31 2.00
CA TYR A 33 13.18 6.98 3.17
C TYR A 33 13.45 5.48 3.20
N TYR A 34 14.73 5.12 3.32
CA TYR A 34 15.17 3.73 3.40
C TYR A 34 14.61 3.01 4.63
N ARG A 35 14.17 1.78 4.43
CA ARG A 35 13.76 0.83 5.47
C ARG A 35 14.51 -0.49 5.28
N PRO A 36 15.15 -1.04 6.36
CA PRO A 36 15.92 -2.27 6.24
C PRO A 36 15.07 -3.51 6.02
N ASP A 37 13.86 -3.54 6.59
CA ASP A 37 12.94 -4.68 6.55
C ASP A 37 11.55 -4.25 6.09
N GLN A 38 10.87 -5.09 5.28
CA GLN A 38 9.47 -4.88 4.91
C GLN A 38 8.55 -5.12 6.12
N VAL A 39 8.85 -6.17 6.90
CA VAL A 39 8.25 -6.43 8.20
C VAL A 39 9.32 -6.32 9.26
N GLU A 40 9.13 -5.45 10.24
CA GLU A 40 10.13 -5.12 11.26
C GLU A 40 10.74 -6.36 11.92
N GLY A 41 12.07 -6.45 11.90
CA GLY A 41 12.85 -7.53 12.51
C GLY A 41 12.84 -8.88 11.77
N LYS A 42 12.32 -8.92 10.52
CA LYS A 42 12.20 -10.17 9.75
C LYS A 42 13.32 -10.39 8.74
N ASN A 43 14.15 -9.40 8.45
CA ASN A 43 15.19 -9.45 7.42
C ASN A 43 14.64 -9.89 6.04
N ASP A 44 13.40 -9.52 5.74
CA ASP A 44 12.66 -9.91 4.53
C ASP A 44 12.89 -8.97 3.34
N GLY A 45 13.88 -8.11 3.49
CA GLY A 45 14.40 -7.25 2.43
C GLY A 45 14.02 -5.79 2.57
N SER A 46 15.00 -4.95 2.21
CA SER A 46 14.88 -3.50 2.27
C SER A 46 13.91 -2.95 1.21
N PHE A 47 13.32 -1.82 1.53
CA PHE A 47 12.47 -1.03 0.65
C PHE A 47 12.58 0.46 0.98
N PHE A 48 11.86 1.31 0.27
CA PHE A 48 11.71 2.72 0.59
C PHE A 48 10.27 3.03 0.96
N SER A 49 10.08 3.96 1.88
CA SER A 49 8.75 4.39 2.28
C SER A 49 8.65 5.90 2.41
N HIS A 50 7.43 6.41 2.21
CA HIS A 50 7.06 7.78 2.54
C HIS A 50 5.79 7.76 3.41
N GLN A 51 5.86 8.39 4.59
CA GLN A 51 4.75 8.42 5.53
C GLN A 51 3.91 9.67 5.29
N PHE A 52 2.64 9.49 4.88
CA PHE A 52 1.69 10.59 4.73
C PHE A 52 0.97 10.93 6.03
N TYR A 53 0.69 9.90 6.85
CA TYR A 53 0.06 10.06 8.15
C TYR A 53 0.52 8.96 9.12
N TRP A 54 0.83 9.34 10.35
CA TRP A 54 1.14 8.41 11.43
C TRP A 54 0.73 8.96 12.78
N GLY A 55 -0.39 8.44 13.35
CA GLY A 55 -0.80 8.65 14.73
C GLY A 55 -0.65 10.09 15.23
N ILE A 56 0.11 10.27 16.32
CA ILE A 56 0.32 11.58 16.96
C ILE A 56 1.13 12.58 16.11
N ASN A 57 1.88 12.12 15.12
CA ASN A 57 2.66 13.00 14.23
C ASN A 57 1.78 13.70 13.18
N GLY A 58 0.54 13.22 13.00
CA GLY A 58 -0.42 13.83 12.10
C GLY A 58 -0.08 13.64 10.62
N TYR A 59 -0.58 14.57 9.79
CA TYR A 59 -0.40 14.58 8.35
C TYR A 59 0.88 15.30 7.95
N THR A 60 1.57 14.78 6.94
CA THR A 60 2.66 15.49 6.27
C THR A 60 2.12 16.50 5.25
N GLU A 61 2.96 17.43 4.78
CA GLU A 61 2.58 18.41 3.75
C GLU A 61 2.18 17.74 2.43
N THR A 62 2.74 16.56 2.14
CA THR A 62 2.47 15.78 0.93
C THR A 62 1.10 15.10 0.91
N ILE A 63 0.33 15.14 2.01
CA ILE A 63 -0.99 14.51 2.09
C ILE A 63 -1.97 14.96 1.01
N GLN A 64 -1.81 16.19 0.51
CA GLN A 64 -2.67 16.74 -0.55
C GLN A 64 -2.59 15.94 -1.84
N LEU A 65 -1.44 15.30 -2.12
CA LEU A 65 -1.25 14.45 -3.30
C LEU A 65 -2.25 13.28 -3.34
N ILE A 66 -2.52 12.67 -2.19
CA ILE A 66 -3.36 11.47 -2.09
C ILE A 66 -4.76 11.75 -1.58
N LYS A 67 -5.12 13.01 -1.42
CA LYS A 67 -6.46 13.44 -1.00
C LYS A 67 -7.60 12.87 -1.87
N PRO A 68 -7.47 12.76 -3.21
CA PRO A 68 -8.49 12.13 -4.04
C PRO A 68 -8.81 10.68 -3.61
N ILE A 69 -7.80 9.89 -3.20
CA ILE A 69 -8.00 8.53 -2.71
C ILE A 69 -8.77 8.55 -1.39
N ILE A 70 -8.36 9.42 -0.45
CA ILE A 70 -8.98 9.53 0.89
C ILE A 70 -10.46 9.86 0.75
N ILE A 71 -10.79 10.85 -0.08
CA ILE A 71 -12.19 11.27 -0.33
C ILE A 71 -13.00 10.14 -0.95
N LYS A 72 -12.46 9.49 -2.00
CA LYS A 72 -13.19 8.44 -2.75
C LYS A 72 -13.37 7.15 -1.93
N LEU A 73 -12.47 6.87 -0.99
CA LEU A 73 -12.62 5.79 0.00
C LEU A 73 -13.64 6.14 1.10
N GLY A 74 -13.95 7.42 1.31
CA GLY A 74 -14.80 7.86 2.42
C GLY A 74 -14.16 7.63 3.79
N ILE A 75 -12.85 7.88 3.90
CA ILE A 75 -12.11 7.69 5.15
C ILE A 75 -12.51 8.75 6.14
N GLU A 76 -13.07 8.35 7.29
CA GLU A 76 -13.46 9.23 8.38
C GLU A 76 -12.38 9.36 9.46
N ALA A 77 -11.69 8.24 9.75
CA ALA A 77 -10.62 8.22 10.74
C ALA A 77 -9.43 7.41 10.23
N VAL A 78 -8.27 8.05 10.19
CA VAL A 78 -7.01 7.44 9.71
C VAL A 78 -6.24 6.84 10.86
N VAL A 79 -5.73 5.62 10.66
CA VAL A 79 -4.74 4.98 11.55
C VAL A 79 -3.33 5.22 10.99
N SER A 80 -3.11 4.94 9.71
CA SER A 80 -1.83 5.13 9.03
C SER A 80 -2.04 5.26 7.52
N ILE A 81 -1.23 6.09 6.86
CA ILE A 81 -1.13 6.13 5.39
C ILE A 81 0.34 6.20 5.02
N ARG A 82 0.79 5.22 4.23
CA ARG A 82 2.20 5.09 3.83
C ARG A 82 2.34 4.61 2.39
N ALA A 83 3.13 5.32 1.58
CA ALA A 83 3.61 4.78 0.32
C ALA A 83 4.82 3.87 0.55
N ASN A 84 4.90 2.79 -0.20
CA ASN A 84 5.99 1.83 -0.20
C ASN A 84 6.51 1.65 -1.62
N MET A 85 7.84 1.66 -1.78
CA MET A 85 8.51 1.44 -3.05
C MET A 85 9.49 0.28 -2.92
N LEU A 86 9.22 -0.79 -3.65
CA LEU A 86 10.12 -1.92 -3.82
C LEU A 86 10.96 -1.73 -5.09
N ILE A 87 12.28 -1.79 -4.95
CA ILE A 87 13.21 -1.71 -6.08
C ILE A 87 13.51 -3.12 -6.60
N LYS A 88 13.63 -3.25 -7.92
CA LYS A 88 13.98 -4.49 -8.62
C LYS A 88 15.28 -5.09 -8.08
N LYS A 89 15.25 -6.36 -7.74
CA LYS A 89 16.41 -7.10 -7.21
C LYS A 89 16.83 -8.29 -8.09
N GLY A 90 16.34 -8.38 -9.32
CA GLY A 90 16.66 -9.47 -10.26
C GLY A 90 15.96 -10.81 -9.96
N VAL A 91 15.51 -11.02 -8.75
CA VAL A 91 14.68 -12.16 -8.32
C VAL A 91 13.48 -11.65 -7.52
N ALA A 92 12.35 -12.33 -7.65
CA ALA A 92 11.19 -11.99 -6.84
C ALA A 92 11.51 -12.19 -5.36
N ASN A 93 11.40 -11.13 -4.56
CA ASN A 93 11.53 -11.16 -3.12
C ASN A 93 10.14 -11.05 -2.50
N MET A 94 9.91 -11.79 -1.41
CA MET A 94 8.63 -11.79 -0.71
C MET A 94 8.85 -11.29 0.72
N SER A 95 7.95 -10.41 1.19
CA SER A 95 7.91 -10.11 2.61
C SER A 95 7.36 -11.30 3.41
N ASP A 96 7.62 -11.30 4.71
CA ASP A 96 6.93 -12.21 5.61
C ASP A 96 5.41 -11.91 5.65
N TRP A 97 4.65 -12.93 6.02
CA TRP A 97 3.23 -12.78 6.30
C TRP A 97 3.02 -11.90 7.52
N HIS A 98 2.16 -10.90 7.39
CA HIS A 98 1.89 -9.95 8.48
C HIS A 98 0.46 -9.39 8.40
N GLN A 99 0.09 -8.73 9.48
CA GLN A 99 -1.07 -7.85 9.59
C GLN A 99 -0.55 -6.47 9.98
N ASP A 100 -0.95 -5.41 9.30
CA ASP A 100 -0.41 -4.07 9.55
C ASP A 100 -0.60 -3.62 11.01
N PHE A 101 -1.78 -3.80 11.55
CA PHE A 101 -2.17 -3.44 12.92
C PHE A 101 -2.85 -4.60 13.66
N GLY A 102 -2.34 -5.81 13.49
CA GLY A 102 -2.90 -7.02 14.10
C GLY A 102 -2.94 -6.99 15.63
N HIS A 103 -2.09 -6.18 16.27
CA HIS A 103 -2.07 -5.96 17.72
C HIS A 103 -3.26 -5.11 18.22
N ILE A 104 -3.90 -4.34 17.35
CA ILE A 104 -5.11 -3.58 17.71
C ILE A 104 -6.29 -4.53 17.66
N ASN A 105 -6.93 -4.73 18.81
CA ASN A 105 -8.11 -5.60 18.90
C ASN A 105 -9.38 -4.90 18.40
N SER A 106 -9.38 -4.49 17.13
CA SER A 106 -10.53 -3.93 16.43
C SER A 106 -10.78 -4.69 15.13
N ASN A 107 -12.04 -5.07 14.91
CA ASN A 107 -12.50 -5.64 13.64
C ASN A 107 -12.98 -4.54 12.66
N GLU A 108 -12.94 -3.29 13.08
CA GLU A 108 -13.43 -2.15 12.31
C GLU A 108 -12.37 -1.56 11.40
N ILE A 109 -11.07 -1.80 11.72
CA ILE A 109 -9.96 -1.32 10.90
C ILE A 109 -9.95 -2.08 9.57
N LYS A 110 -9.89 -1.32 8.50
CA LYS A 110 -9.73 -1.79 7.12
C LYS A 110 -8.33 -1.45 6.62
N THR A 111 -7.80 -2.31 5.78
CA THR A 111 -6.62 -2.03 4.96
C THR A 111 -7.06 -1.80 3.52
N ALA A 112 -6.60 -0.72 2.91
CA ALA A 112 -6.69 -0.54 1.47
C ALA A 112 -5.29 -0.37 0.89
N ILE A 113 -5.06 -0.98 -0.28
CA ILE A 113 -3.81 -0.84 -1.04
C ILE A 113 -4.15 -0.26 -2.41
N TYR A 114 -3.58 0.90 -2.71
CA TYR A 114 -3.67 1.53 -4.02
C TYR A 114 -2.39 1.26 -4.80
N TYR A 115 -2.52 0.71 -6.00
CA TYR A 115 -1.40 0.38 -6.88
C TYR A 115 -1.12 1.55 -7.82
N VAL A 116 0.07 2.12 -7.70
CA VAL A 116 0.47 3.32 -8.45
C VAL A 116 0.88 2.97 -9.87
N ASN A 117 1.58 1.85 -10.06
CA ASN A 117 2.05 1.42 -11.37
C ASN A 117 1.80 -0.07 -11.63
N THR A 118 1.68 -0.43 -12.90
CA THR A 118 1.54 -1.83 -13.35
C THR A 118 2.91 -2.50 -13.37
N ASN A 119 2.97 -3.72 -12.83
CA ASN A 119 4.14 -4.59 -12.86
C ASN A 119 3.75 -6.03 -12.51
N ASN A 120 4.66 -7.00 -12.66
CA ASN A 120 4.42 -8.41 -12.36
C ASN A 120 4.52 -8.77 -10.86
N GLY A 121 4.83 -7.81 -9.99
CA GLY A 121 4.70 -7.96 -8.55
C GLY A 121 3.24 -7.99 -8.12
N TYR A 122 2.96 -8.44 -6.91
CA TYR A 122 1.59 -8.58 -6.42
C TYR A 122 1.52 -8.47 -4.90
N THR A 123 0.32 -8.32 -4.39
CA THR A 123 0.00 -8.55 -2.97
C THR A 123 -0.68 -9.92 -2.86
N GLU A 124 -0.24 -10.75 -1.92
CA GLU A 124 -0.89 -12.02 -1.65
C GLU A 124 -1.66 -11.94 -0.34
N LEU A 125 -2.93 -12.28 -0.37
CA LEU A 125 -3.79 -12.38 0.80
C LEU A 125 -3.95 -13.84 1.17
N ARG A 126 -3.74 -14.20 2.44
CA ARG A 126 -3.93 -15.56 2.93
C ARG A 126 -5.39 -15.99 2.72
N ASP A 127 -5.56 -17.20 2.23
CA ASP A 127 -6.88 -17.81 1.96
C ASP A 127 -7.73 -17.11 0.87
N TYR A 128 -7.18 -16.09 0.20
CA TYR A 128 -7.84 -15.43 -0.94
C TYR A 128 -7.04 -15.59 -2.24
N GLY A 129 -5.72 -15.35 -2.19
CA GLY A 129 -4.84 -15.46 -3.34
C GLY A 129 -4.18 -14.13 -3.72
N LYS A 130 -3.77 -14.03 -4.99
CA LYS A 130 -2.98 -12.93 -5.53
C LYS A 130 -3.85 -11.76 -5.97
N ILE A 131 -3.38 -10.56 -5.67
CA ILE A 131 -3.88 -9.29 -6.20
C ILE A 131 -2.75 -8.67 -7.01
N GLU A 132 -2.87 -8.68 -8.33
CA GLU A 132 -1.86 -8.17 -9.25
C GLU A 132 -1.71 -6.65 -9.15
N SER A 133 -0.48 -6.16 -9.29
CA SER A 133 -0.18 -4.73 -9.35
C SER A 133 -0.61 -4.18 -10.71
N VAL A 134 -1.78 -3.58 -10.76
CA VAL A 134 -2.32 -2.88 -11.93
C VAL A 134 -2.47 -1.40 -11.57
N ALA A 135 -1.92 -0.51 -12.38
CA ALA A 135 -2.02 0.93 -12.17
C ALA A 135 -3.49 1.36 -11.97
N ASN A 136 -3.72 2.26 -11.02
CA ASN A 136 -5.06 2.76 -10.65
C ASN A 136 -6.03 1.67 -10.15
N ARG A 137 -5.50 0.55 -9.64
CA ARG A 137 -6.28 -0.46 -8.91
C ARG A 137 -6.26 -0.15 -7.42
N LEU A 138 -7.38 -0.39 -6.76
CA LEU A 138 -7.49 -0.38 -5.31
C LEU A 138 -8.05 -1.70 -4.82
N VAL A 139 -7.45 -2.30 -3.81
CA VAL A 139 -8.00 -3.42 -3.05
C VAL A 139 -8.28 -2.99 -1.62
N THR A 140 -9.40 -3.43 -1.07
CA THR A 140 -9.77 -3.23 0.34
C THR A 140 -10.05 -4.57 1.00
N PHE A 141 -9.53 -4.78 2.20
CA PHE A 141 -9.73 -6.00 2.99
C PHE A 141 -9.64 -5.70 4.49
N PRO A 142 -10.13 -6.60 5.35
CA PRO A 142 -10.01 -6.46 6.80
C PRO A 142 -8.54 -6.43 7.25
N ASN A 143 -8.20 -5.50 8.14
CA ASN A 143 -6.83 -5.36 8.66
C ASN A 143 -6.25 -6.64 9.29
N LYS A 144 -7.11 -7.52 9.83
CA LYS A 144 -6.69 -8.81 10.43
C LYS A 144 -6.42 -9.91 9.41
N MET A 145 -6.56 -9.65 8.11
CA MET A 145 -6.20 -10.61 7.08
C MET A 145 -4.70 -10.60 6.86
N ASP A 146 -4.05 -11.74 7.04
CA ASP A 146 -2.64 -11.91 6.76
C ASP A 146 -2.37 -11.64 5.28
N HIS A 147 -1.36 -10.83 5.02
CA HIS A 147 -0.93 -10.51 3.66
C HIS A 147 0.57 -10.38 3.56
N ARG A 148 1.07 -10.41 2.34
CA ARG A 148 2.48 -10.16 2.03
C ARG A 148 2.65 -9.50 0.69
N ALA A 149 3.75 -8.75 0.53
CA ALA A 149 4.17 -8.18 -0.74
C ALA A 149 5.11 -9.15 -1.46
N VAL A 150 4.93 -9.27 -2.77
CA VAL A 150 5.86 -9.94 -3.68
C VAL A 150 6.39 -8.91 -4.64
N ALA A 151 7.72 -8.75 -4.64
CA ALA A 151 8.40 -7.76 -5.47
C ALA A 151 8.34 -8.12 -6.95
N GLN A 152 8.37 -7.10 -7.79
CA GLN A 152 8.42 -7.21 -9.24
C GLN A 152 9.80 -7.61 -9.76
N THR A 153 9.83 -8.09 -10.99
CA THR A 153 11.06 -8.42 -11.73
C THR A 153 11.10 -7.80 -13.13
N ASP A 154 10.01 -7.20 -13.59
CA ASP A 154 9.87 -6.56 -14.92
C ASP A 154 10.13 -5.05 -14.88
N GLU A 155 9.67 -4.35 -13.86
CA GLU A 155 9.80 -2.90 -13.71
C GLU A 155 10.85 -2.53 -12.65
N GLU A 156 11.48 -1.36 -12.77
CA GLU A 156 12.52 -0.90 -11.83
C GLU A 156 11.98 -0.66 -10.42
N ALA A 157 10.73 -0.21 -10.32
CA ALA A 157 10.07 0.03 -9.04
C ALA A 157 8.63 -0.51 -9.04
N ARG A 158 8.19 -1.02 -7.89
CA ARG A 158 6.79 -1.28 -7.56
C ARG A 158 6.36 -0.32 -6.47
N VAL A 159 5.40 0.54 -6.76
CA VAL A 159 4.91 1.55 -5.82
C VAL A 159 3.45 1.27 -5.46
N VAL A 160 3.17 1.23 -4.17
CA VAL A 160 1.82 1.11 -3.62
C VAL A 160 1.61 2.11 -2.49
N ILE A 161 0.37 2.48 -2.20
CA ILE A 161 0.00 3.29 -1.04
C ILE A 161 -0.92 2.46 -0.15
N ASN A 162 -0.49 2.21 1.08
CA ASN A 162 -1.26 1.50 2.09
C ASN A 162 -2.03 2.50 2.96
N PHE A 163 -3.31 2.23 3.13
CA PHE A 163 -4.22 2.98 4.01
C PHE A 163 -4.73 2.03 5.08
N ASN A 164 -4.60 2.41 6.35
CA ASN A 164 -5.24 1.74 7.47
C ASN A 164 -6.17 2.75 8.13
N TYR A 165 -7.46 2.41 8.21
CA TYR A 165 -8.51 3.37 8.57
C TYR A 165 -9.78 2.67 9.12
N TYR A 166 -10.63 3.44 9.77
CA TYR A 166 -11.97 3.05 10.23
C TYR A 166 -13.05 3.37 9.23
#